data_258492a75e5fe0853cb3162326fa4629
#
_entry.id   258492a75e5fe0853cb3162326fa4629
#
_cell.length_a   1.000
_cell.length_b   1.000
_cell.length_c   1.000
_cell.angle_alpha   90.00
_cell.angle_beta   90.00
_cell.angle_gamma   90.00
#
_symmetry.space_group_name_H-M   'P 1'
#
loop_
_entity.id
_entity.type
_entity.pdbx_description
1 polymer ?
#
loop_
_entity_poly.entity_id
_entity_poly.type
_entity_poly.pdbx_seq_one_letter_code
_entity_poly.pdbx_strand_id
1 'polypeptide(L)'
;MTGVLFSELAVAQSNEGSEVSPSPALEGKRSPEISSAKHVEDALIVVRQLESDATMRKLLQDASGVFIVPTYGRAALGIGAHGGAGVLLVKKSSGNWTNPVFYNIGGISIGAQAGAQAGSVAFVLNNEKAVQRFTDKNNFSLSADTGLTVINWAKVAEGSTGAGDATAWTATKGLFGNVATIGVNDIRFNQRLTNAYYKQSRNVASADIINGKFSNAGADSLKQALANISSGSASGSSTGKSESNQERR
;
A
#
# COMPACT_ATOMS: atom_id res chain seq x y z
N MET A 1 -56.83 -23.93 39.47
CA MET A 1 -57.72 -22.96 38.80
C MET A 1 -56.97 -21.68 38.56
N THR A 2 -57.21 -21.10 37.39
CA THR A 2 -56.78 -19.83 36.84
C THR A 2 -55.36 -19.77 36.30
N GLY A 3 -55.29 -20.06 34.99
CA GLY A 3 -54.17 -19.73 34.13
C GLY A 3 -54.20 -18.26 33.74
N VAL A 4 -53.04 -17.66 33.59
CA VAL A 4 -52.86 -16.35 32.97
C VAL A 4 -51.98 -16.53 31.73
N LEU A 5 -52.58 -16.29 30.57
CA LEU A 5 -51.93 -16.19 29.26
C LEU A 5 -51.18 -14.86 29.17
N PHE A 6 -49.86 -14.89 28.99
CA PHE A 6 -49.11 -13.74 28.53
C PHE A 6 -48.89 -13.82 27.02
N SER A 7 -49.46 -12.90 26.35
CA SER A 7 -49.33 -12.62 24.91
C SER A 7 -47.96 -12.01 24.65
N GLU A 8 -47.11 -12.67 23.87
CA GLU A 8 -45.84 -12.11 23.37
C GLU A 8 -46.12 -11.20 22.19
N LEU A 9 -45.70 -9.94 22.35
CA LEU A 9 -45.67 -8.98 21.27
C LEU A 9 -44.28 -9.07 20.57
N ALA A 10 -44.26 -9.63 19.38
CA ALA A 10 -43.07 -9.65 18.54
C ALA A 10 -42.82 -8.25 17.96
N VAL A 11 -41.75 -7.59 18.39
CA VAL A 11 -41.23 -6.37 17.75
C VAL A 11 -40.29 -6.80 16.64
N ALA A 12 -40.68 -6.50 15.39
CA ALA A 12 -39.82 -6.65 14.23
C ALA A 12 -38.73 -5.57 14.27
N GLN A 13 -37.50 -5.94 14.49
CA GLN A 13 -36.34 -5.08 14.25
C GLN A 13 -35.96 -5.13 12.78
N SER A 14 -36.07 -4.00 12.13
CA SER A 14 -35.55 -3.73 10.79
C SER A 14 -34.02 -3.83 10.79
N ASN A 15 -33.51 -4.75 9.99
CA ASN A 15 -32.09 -4.99 9.78
C ASN A 15 -31.57 -3.93 8.79
N GLU A 16 -31.00 -2.84 9.29
CA GLU A 16 -30.24 -1.91 8.46
C GLU A 16 -28.89 -2.53 8.11
N GLY A 17 -28.63 -2.55 6.79
CA GLY A 17 -27.50 -3.22 6.20
C GLY A 17 -26.16 -2.69 6.68
N SER A 18 -25.42 -3.53 7.36
CA SER A 18 -23.99 -3.37 7.58
C SER A 18 -23.26 -3.73 6.28
N GLU A 19 -22.71 -2.76 5.60
CA GLU A 19 -21.71 -2.99 4.55
C GLU A 19 -20.50 -3.70 5.17
N VAL A 20 -20.46 -5.01 4.97
CA VAL A 20 -19.33 -5.85 5.39
C VAL A 20 -18.18 -5.58 4.44
N SER A 21 -17.16 -4.86 4.90
CA SER A 21 -15.88 -4.79 4.23
C SER A 21 -15.35 -6.21 3.95
N PRO A 22 -14.82 -6.49 2.74
CA PRO A 22 -14.42 -7.84 2.36
C PRO A 22 -13.29 -8.33 3.26
N SER A 23 -13.55 -9.43 3.94
CA SER A 23 -12.57 -10.14 4.77
C SER A 23 -11.40 -10.67 3.93
N PRO A 24 -10.18 -10.73 4.48
CA PRO A 24 -8.98 -11.31 3.82
C PRO A 24 -9.15 -12.74 3.32
N ALA A 25 -10.15 -13.47 3.84
CA ALA A 25 -10.47 -14.85 3.44
C ALA A 25 -10.99 -14.99 1.98
N LEU A 26 -11.35 -13.90 1.30
CA LEU A 26 -11.85 -13.95 -0.08
C LEU A 26 -10.73 -13.90 -1.15
N GLU A 27 -9.51 -13.56 -0.80
CA GLU A 27 -8.38 -13.61 -1.74
C GLU A 27 -8.00 -15.03 -2.17
N GLY A 28 -8.31 -16.04 -1.38
CA GLY A 28 -8.03 -17.45 -1.69
C GLY A 28 -8.79 -18.04 -2.89
N LYS A 29 -9.76 -17.33 -3.46
CA LYS A 29 -10.61 -17.81 -4.56
C LYS A 29 -10.30 -17.21 -5.93
N ARG A 30 -9.43 -16.19 -6.01
CA ARG A 30 -9.05 -15.58 -7.30
C ARG A 30 -7.82 -16.24 -7.87
N SER A 31 -7.74 -16.30 -9.21
CA SER A 31 -6.50 -16.77 -9.84
C SER A 31 -5.34 -15.81 -9.51
N PRO A 32 -4.10 -16.29 -9.44
CA PRO A 32 -2.94 -15.45 -9.16
C PRO A 32 -2.76 -14.31 -10.16
N GLU A 33 -3.17 -14.50 -11.41
CA GLU A 33 -3.11 -13.50 -12.49
C GLU A 33 -4.07 -12.33 -12.17
N ILE A 34 -5.33 -12.63 -11.83
CA ILE A 34 -6.33 -11.63 -11.46
C ILE A 34 -5.89 -10.90 -10.18
N SER A 35 -5.37 -11.64 -9.21
CA SER A 35 -4.89 -11.05 -7.96
C SER A 35 -3.71 -10.12 -8.18
N SER A 36 -2.72 -10.50 -9.01
CA SER A 36 -1.55 -9.67 -9.27
C SER A 36 -1.89 -8.40 -10.05
N ALA A 37 -2.75 -8.48 -11.07
CA ALA A 37 -3.23 -7.31 -11.79
C ALA A 37 -3.96 -6.34 -10.86
N LYS A 38 -4.86 -6.87 -10.01
CA LYS A 38 -5.58 -6.05 -9.04
C LYS A 38 -4.66 -5.33 -8.04
N HIS A 39 -3.60 -5.98 -7.56
CA HIS A 39 -2.64 -5.31 -6.67
C HIS A 39 -1.96 -4.11 -7.34
N VAL A 40 -1.69 -4.18 -8.64
CA VAL A 40 -1.12 -3.07 -9.41
C VAL A 40 -2.13 -1.94 -9.60
N GLU A 41 -3.38 -2.27 -9.92
CA GLU A 41 -4.48 -1.29 -10.04
C GLU A 41 -4.75 -0.58 -8.70
N ASP A 42 -4.87 -1.35 -7.62
CA ASP A 42 -5.09 -0.80 -6.28
C ASP A 42 -3.88 0.04 -5.81
N ALA A 43 -2.65 -0.33 -6.19
CA ALA A 43 -1.46 0.47 -5.90
C ALA A 43 -1.50 1.84 -6.61
N LEU A 44 -2.06 1.93 -7.82
CA LEU A 44 -2.27 3.21 -8.50
C LEU A 44 -3.21 4.13 -7.69
N ILE A 45 -4.26 3.57 -7.08
CA ILE A 45 -5.17 4.34 -6.21
C ILE A 45 -4.39 4.90 -5.02
N VAL A 46 -3.54 4.09 -4.39
CA VAL A 46 -2.69 4.54 -3.27
C VAL A 46 -1.73 5.64 -3.72
N VAL A 47 -1.08 5.52 -4.88
CA VAL A 47 -0.18 6.58 -5.41
C VAL A 47 -0.91 7.90 -5.56
N ARG A 48 -2.14 7.90 -6.04
CA ARG A 48 -2.96 9.12 -6.15
C ARG A 48 -3.30 9.72 -4.78
N GLN A 49 -3.49 8.89 -3.77
CA GLN A 49 -3.67 9.37 -2.39
C GLN A 49 -2.37 10.01 -1.86
N LEU A 50 -1.22 9.40 -2.11
CA LEU A 50 0.09 9.96 -1.76
C LEU A 50 0.35 11.29 -2.47
N GLU A 51 -0.01 11.39 -3.75
CA GLU A 51 0.12 12.61 -4.55
C GLU A 51 -0.69 13.78 -3.98
N SER A 52 -1.83 13.53 -3.35
CA SER A 52 -2.67 14.57 -2.73
C SER A 52 -2.04 15.20 -1.49
N ASP A 53 -1.12 14.51 -0.81
CA ASP A 53 -0.38 15.01 0.35
C ASP A 53 0.93 15.68 -0.09
N ALA A 54 1.12 16.96 0.27
CA ALA A 54 2.28 17.75 -0.15
C ALA A 54 3.62 17.18 0.36
N THR A 55 3.64 16.64 1.58
CA THR A 55 4.84 16.02 2.17
C THR A 55 5.18 14.72 1.45
N MET A 56 4.18 13.87 1.21
CA MET A 56 4.39 12.61 0.50
C MET A 56 4.80 12.82 -0.94
N ARG A 57 4.23 13.80 -1.62
CA ARG A 57 4.63 14.19 -2.99
C ARG A 57 6.09 14.59 -3.04
N LYS A 58 6.55 15.44 -2.10
CA LYS A 58 7.96 15.83 -2.01
C LYS A 58 8.87 14.63 -1.73
N LEU A 59 8.49 13.75 -0.80
CA LEU A 59 9.26 12.54 -0.52
C LEU A 59 9.36 11.63 -1.75
N LEU A 60 8.28 11.47 -2.52
CA LEU A 60 8.28 10.65 -3.74
C LEU A 60 9.12 11.26 -4.87
N GLN A 61 9.28 12.61 -4.92
CA GLN A 61 10.17 13.26 -5.87
C GLN A 61 11.63 12.85 -5.67
N ASP A 62 12.06 12.71 -4.42
CA ASP A 62 13.43 12.37 -4.04
C ASP A 62 13.65 10.86 -3.80
N ALA A 63 12.57 10.06 -3.83
CA ALA A 63 12.61 8.64 -3.50
C ALA A 63 13.49 7.82 -4.46
N SER A 64 14.19 6.83 -3.91
CA SER A 64 14.87 5.78 -4.67
C SER A 64 13.92 4.62 -5.03
N GLY A 65 12.80 4.47 -4.31
CA GLY A 65 11.80 3.46 -4.56
C GLY A 65 10.53 3.65 -3.72
N VAL A 66 9.51 2.86 -4.01
CA VAL A 66 8.28 2.82 -3.22
C VAL A 66 7.77 1.38 -3.12
N PHE A 67 7.42 0.95 -1.90
CA PHE A 67 6.74 -0.31 -1.66
C PHE A 67 5.32 -0.02 -1.18
N ILE A 68 4.32 -0.46 -1.94
CA ILE A 68 2.90 -0.15 -1.73
C ILE A 68 2.16 -1.43 -1.42
N VAL A 69 1.45 -1.45 -0.30
CA VAL A 69 0.56 -2.54 0.14
C VAL A 69 -0.87 -1.99 0.13
N PRO A 70 -1.65 -2.21 -0.95
CA PRO A 70 -2.97 -1.61 -1.10
C PRO A 70 -3.97 -2.07 -0.06
N THR A 71 -3.85 -3.33 0.36
CA THR A 71 -4.68 -3.92 1.40
C THR A 71 -3.80 -4.57 2.46
N TYR A 72 -3.64 -3.88 3.56
CA TYR A 72 -2.97 -4.37 4.76
C TYR A 72 -4.01 -4.60 5.84
N GLY A 73 -4.08 -5.82 6.36
CA GLY A 73 -5.01 -6.20 7.42
C GLY A 73 -4.31 -6.54 8.72
N ARG A 74 -4.96 -6.22 9.84
CA ARG A 74 -4.54 -6.63 11.19
C ARG A 74 -5.76 -7.13 11.95
N ALA A 75 -5.64 -8.29 12.57
CA ALA A 75 -6.64 -8.82 13.51
C ALA A 75 -5.94 -9.39 14.74
N ALA A 76 -6.46 -9.13 15.93
CA ALA A 76 -5.89 -9.60 17.18
C ALA A 76 -6.98 -9.95 18.19
N LEU A 77 -6.80 -11.08 18.91
CA LEU A 77 -7.52 -11.52 20.08
C LEU A 77 -6.49 -12.16 21.04
N GLY A 78 -5.66 -11.33 21.70
CA GLY A 78 -4.54 -11.78 22.51
C GLY A 78 -3.29 -12.14 21.70
N ILE A 79 -3.43 -12.95 20.63
CA ILE A 79 -2.43 -13.14 19.58
C ILE A 79 -2.98 -12.50 18.32
N GLY A 80 -2.21 -11.64 17.67
CA GLY A 80 -2.58 -10.95 16.45
C GLY A 80 -1.80 -11.45 15.24
N ALA A 81 -2.45 -11.43 14.09
CA ALA A 81 -1.80 -11.57 12.79
C ALA A 81 -2.03 -10.30 11.96
N HIS A 82 -1.04 -9.93 11.17
CA HIS A 82 -1.15 -8.83 10.26
C HIS A 82 -0.43 -9.15 8.95
N GLY A 83 -0.87 -8.54 7.86
CA GLY A 83 -0.21 -8.77 6.57
C GLY A 83 -0.98 -8.24 5.38
N GLY A 84 -0.34 -8.38 4.23
CA GLY A 84 -0.87 -8.03 2.93
C GLY A 84 0.14 -8.37 1.83
N ALA A 85 -0.30 -8.29 0.58
CA ALA A 85 0.58 -8.33 -0.58
C ALA A 85 0.74 -6.91 -1.14
N GLY A 86 1.93 -6.60 -1.61
CA GLY A 86 2.27 -5.29 -2.14
C GLY A 86 3.19 -5.37 -3.35
N VAL A 87 3.43 -4.21 -3.93
CA VAL A 87 4.29 -4.02 -5.10
C VAL A 87 5.40 -3.04 -4.80
N LEU A 88 6.62 -3.41 -5.16
CA LEU A 88 7.79 -2.55 -5.14
C LEU A 88 8.01 -1.99 -6.54
N LEU A 89 8.24 -0.70 -6.64
CA LEU A 89 8.81 -0.04 -7.82
C LEU A 89 10.06 0.74 -7.41
N VAL A 90 11.10 0.65 -8.21
CA VAL A 90 12.38 1.31 -8.00
C VAL A 90 12.56 2.41 -9.03
N LYS A 91 13.01 3.57 -8.61
CA LYS A 91 13.33 4.69 -9.50
C LYS A 91 14.75 4.50 -10.02
N LYS A 92 14.89 4.47 -11.33
CA LYS A 92 16.21 4.40 -12.01
C LYS A 92 16.87 5.78 -12.04
N SER A 93 18.17 5.81 -12.23
CA SER A 93 18.94 7.06 -12.43
C SER A 93 18.44 7.89 -13.62
N SER A 94 17.79 7.26 -14.61
CA SER A 94 17.10 7.94 -15.71
C SER A 94 15.81 8.68 -15.30
N GLY A 95 15.36 8.55 -14.04
CA GLY A 95 14.08 9.07 -13.55
C GLY A 95 12.88 8.16 -13.82
N ASN A 96 13.05 7.11 -14.62
CA ASN A 96 12.00 6.15 -14.93
C ASN A 96 11.80 5.15 -13.78
N TRP A 97 10.56 4.68 -13.60
CA TRP A 97 10.22 3.66 -12.63
C TRP A 97 10.24 2.25 -13.23
N THR A 98 10.71 1.27 -12.45
CA THR A 98 10.76 -0.13 -12.87
C THR A 98 9.36 -0.72 -12.96
N ASN A 99 9.26 -1.91 -13.57
CA ASN A 99 8.06 -2.73 -13.46
C ASN A 99 7.90 -3.25 -12.02
N PRO A 100 6.66 -3.53 -11.57
CA PRO A 100 6.37 -3.91 -10.19
C PRO A 100 6.91 -5.29 -9.82
N VAL A 101 7.52 -5.40 -8.65
CA VAL A 101 7.95 -6.65 -8.02
C VAL A 101 7.03 -6.94 -6.85
N PHE A 102 6.52 -8.16 -6.73
CA PHE A 102 5.55 -8.49 -5.69
C PHE A 102 6.22 -9.03 -4.43
N TYR A 103 5.79 -8.50 -3.28
CA TYR A 103 6.21 -8.95 -1.96
C TYR A 103 5.01 -9.12 -1.04
N ASN A 104 5.08 -10.07 -0.12
CA ASN A 104 4.19 -10.13 1.02
C ASN A 104 4.83 -9.38 2.18
N ILE A 105 4.00 -8.73 2.98
CA ILE A 105 4.37 -8.18 4.27
C ILE A 105 3.50 -8.86 5.32
N GLY A 106 4.07 -9.21 6.46
CA GLY A 106 3.31 -9.89 7.49
C GLY A 106 4.03 -9.98 8.82
N GLY A 107 3.34 -10.54 9.79
CA GLY A 107 3.91 -10.81 11.10
C GLY A 107 2.87 -11.28 12.09
N ILE A 108 3.37 -11.73 13.24
CA ILE A 108 2.58 -12.11 14.40
C ILE A 108 2.86 -11.07 15.49
N SER A 109 1.83 -10.55 16.13
CA SER A 109 1.96 -9.68 17.29
C SER A 109 1.32 -10.35 18.52
N ILE A 110 2.00 -10.27 19.66
CA ILE A 110 1.47 -10.73 20.96
C ILE A 110 1.18 -9.48 21.77
N GLY A 111 -0.03 -9.36 22.29
CA GLY A 111 -0.42 -8.22 23.12
C GLY A 111 -1.91 -8.22 23.48
N ALA A 112 -2.26 -7.43 24.47
CA ALA A 112 -3.62 -7.33 25.02
C ALA A 112 -4.60 -6.56 24.11
N GLN A 113 -4.27 -6.31 22.85
CA GLN A 113 -5.13 -5.57 21.91
C GLN A 113 -6.11 -6.53 21.23
N ALA A 114 -7.40 -6.22 21.31
CA ALA A 114 -8.45 -6.87 20.54
C ALA A 114 -8.93 -5.90 19.46
N GLY A 115 -9.20 -6.42 18.28
CA GLY A 115 -9.76 -5.65 17.17
C GLY A 115 -9.26 -6.07 15.79
N ALA A 116 -9.94 -5.57 14.78
CA ALA A 116 -9.55 -5.73 13.40
C ALA A 116 -9.43 -4.34 12.74
N GLN A 117 -8.39 -4.14 11.96
CA GLN A 117 -8.17 -2.92 11.19
C GLN A 117 -7.64 -3.29 9.82
N ALA A 118 -8.02 -2.53 8.81
CA ALA A 118 -7.51 -2.67 7.46
C ALA A 118 -7.30 -1.28 6.84
N GLY A 119 -6.38 -1.20 5.88
CA GLY A 119 -6.09 0.03 5.16
C GLY A 119 -4.91 -0.13 4.23
N SER A 120 -4.61 0.92 3.48
CA SER A 120 -3.44 0.95 2.61
C SER A 120 -2.20 1.44 3.37
N VAL A 121 -1.05 0.88 3.01
CA VAL A 121 0.26 1.25 3.55
C VAL A 121 1.23 1.48 2.41
N ALA A 122 2.07 2.49 2.53
CA ALA A 122 3.17 2.71 1.61
C ALA A 122 4.46 3.02 2.37
N PHE A 123 5.57 2.52 1.87
CA PHE A 123 6.91 2.84 2.33
C PHE A 123 7.64 3.55 1.19
N VAL A 124 7.91 4.83 1.36
CA VAL A 124 8.80 5.58 0.48
C VAL A 124 10.23 5.25 0.89
N LEU A 125 10.98 4.66 -0.02
CA LEU A 125 12.38 4.27 0.19
C LEU A 125 13.26 5.43 -0.24
N ASN A 126 13.82 6.14 0.74
CA ASN A 126 14.47 7.43 0.52
C ASN A 126 15.90 7.30 -0.01
N ASN A 127 16.49 6.11 0.03
CA ASN A 127 17.84 5.86 -0.43
C ASN A 127 18.02 4.43 -0.97
N GLU A 128 19.15 4.20 -1.62
CA GLU A 128 19.49 2.89 -2.19
C GLU A 128 19.64 1.79 -1.14
N LYS A 129 20.10 2.12 0.07
CA LYS A 129 20.24 1.16 1.17
C LYS A 129 18.89 0.50 1.51
N ALA A 130 17.80 1.29 1.51
CA ALA A 130 16.46 0.76 1.72
C ALA A 130 15.99 -0.10 0.52
N VAL A 131 16.30 0.30 -0.70
CA VAL A 131 15.98 -0.48 -1.92
C VAL A 131 16.74 -1.80 -1.95
N GLN A 132 18.02 -1.81 -1.61
CA GLN A 132 18.87 -3.01 -1.60
C GLN A 132 18.32 -4.13 -0.70
N ARG A 133 17.61 -3.78 0.39
CA ARG A 133 16.96 -4.80 1.24
C ARG A 133 15.98 -5.67 0.47
N PHE A 134 15.27 -5.09 -0.49
CA PHE A 134 14.33 -5.83 -1.34
C PHE A 134 15.03 -6.66 -2.43
N THR A 135 16.23 -6.29 -2.84
CA THR A 135 16.95 -6.96 -3.93
C THR A 135 17.88 -8.06 -3.45
N ASP A 136 18.46 -7.89 -2.27
CA ASP A 136 19.51 -8.79 -1.75
C ASP A 136 18.96 -10.03 -1.05
N LYS A 137 17.71 -9.97 -0.58
CA LYS A 137 17.13 -11.05 0.23
C LYS A 137 15.68 -11.32 -0.13
N ASN A 138 15.33 -12.60 -0.18
CA ASN A 138 13.94 -13.02 -0.39
C ASN A 138 13.06 -12.91 0.87
N ASN A 139 13.69 -12.77 2.05
CA ASN A 139 13.03 -12.56 3.33
C ASN A 139 13.87 -11.61 4.19
N PHE A 140 13.28 -10.52 4.64
CA PHE A 140 13.96 -9.47 5.41
C PHE A 140 12.98 -8.64 6.23
N SER A 141 13.53 -7.77 7.07
CA SER A 141 12.75 -6.78 7.84
C SER A 141 13.10 -5.36 7.41
N LEU A 142 12.12 -4.46 7.49
CA LEU A 142 12.34 -3.02 7.51
C LEU A 142 12.27 -2.56 8.97
N SER A 143 13.36 -2.67 9.69
CA SER A 143 13.43 -2.33 11.12
C SER A 143 14.82 -1.86 11.51
N ALA A 144 14.93 -1.29 12.71
CA ALA A 144 16.19 -0.82 13.27
C ALA A 144 17.22 -1.94 13.41
N ASP A 145 16.78 -3.18 13.68
CA ASP A 145 17.67 -4.37 13.81
C ASP A 145 18.43 -4.66 12.51
N THR A 146 17.89 -4.20 11.37
CA THR A 146 18.57 -4.30 10.07
C THR A 146 19.43 -3.08 9.74
N GLY A 147 19.53 -2.13 10.66
CA GLY A 147 20.23 -0.86 10.48
C GLY A 147 19.50 0.13 9.57
N LEU A 148 18.18 -0.01 9.39
CA LEU A 148 17.34 0.93 8.68
C LEU A 148 16.57 1.82 9.65
N THR A 149 16.50 3.11 9.32
CA THR A 149 15.65 4.07 10.03
C THR A 149 14.34 4.24 9.28
N VAL A 150 13.24 3.76 9.89
CA VAL A 150 11.88 3.91 9.35
C VAL A 150 11.14 4.98 10.17
N ILE A 151 10.66 6.02 9.49
CA ILE A 151 9.98 7.17 10.12
C ILE A 151 8.53 7.22 9.67
N ASN A 152 7.63 7.61 10.58
CA ASN A 152 6.24 7.88 10.24
C ASN A 152 6.15 9.20 9.47
N TRP A 153 5.42 9.22 8.36
CA TRP A 153 5.20 10.40 7.53
C TRP A 153 4.65 11.61 8.32
N ALA A 154 3.79 11.37 9.31
CA ALA A 154 3.23 12.45 10.12
C ALA A 154 4.32 13.23 10.89
N LYS A 155 5.34 12.53 11.41
CA LYS A 155 6.49 13.18 12.06
C LYS A 155 7.35 13.96 11.08
N VAL A 156 7.47 13.47 9.84
CA VAL A 156 8.16 14.19 8.76
C VAL A 156 7.38 15.46 8.39
N ALA A 157 6.06 15.35 8.27
CA ALA A 157 5.17 16.48 7.96
C ALA A 157 5.17 17.56 9.06
N GLU A 158 5.30 17.15 10.33
CA GLU A 158 5.45 18.07 11.47
C GLU A 158 6.84 18.71 11.53
N GLY A 159 7.79 18.30 10.71
CA GLY A 159 9.17 18.79 10.72
C GLY A 159 9.97 18.36 11.95
N SER A 160 9.47 17.41 12.74
CA SER A 160 10.10 16.96 13.98
C SER A 160 11.28 16.03 13.76
N THR A 161 11.38 15.40 12.59
CA THR A 161 12.44 14.44 12.21
C THR A 161 12.73 14.49 10.71
N GLY A 162 13.93 14.03 10.31
CA GLY A 162 14.23 13.75 8.90
C GLY A 162 13.44 12.55 8.36
N ALA A 163 13.53 12.30 7.05
CA ALA A 163 12.78 11.22 6.37
C ALA A 163 13.27 9.80 6.71
N GLY A 164 14.48 9.63 7.29
CA GLY A 164 15.09 8.33 7.54
C GLY A 164 15.48 7.60 6.26
N ASP A 165 15.76 6.30 6.36
CA ASP A 165 16.00 5.44 5.19
C ASP A 165 14.68 5.11 4.46
N ALA A 166 13.59 5.00 5.20
CA ALA A 166 12.25 4.83 4.66
C ALA A 166 11.22 5.64 5.45
N THR A 167 10.23 6.18 4.75
CA THR A 167 9.07 6.87 5.35
C THR A 167 7.83 6.03 5.17
N ALA A 168 7.18 5.66 6.26
CA ALA A 168 5.95 4.88 6.26
C ALA A 168 4.72 5.79 6.28
N TRP A 169 3.80 5.57 5.37
CA TRP A 169 2.51 6.23 5.25
C TRP A 169 1.36 5.25 5.38
N THR A 170 0.23 5.71 5.90
CA THR A 170 -1.00 4.93 6.03
C THR A 170 -2.22 5.76 5.67
N ALA A 171 -3.17 5.18 4.94
CA ALA A 171 -4.42 5.84 4.59
C ALA A 171 -5.35 6.04 5.80
N THR A 172 -5.27 5.17 6.80
CA THR A 172 -6.14 5.19 7.98
C THR A 172 -5.38 5.68 9.20
N LYS A 173 -5.83 6.80 9.79
CA LYS A 173 -5.30 7.28 11.06
C LYS A 173 -5.53 6.21 12.13
N GLY A 174 -4.47 5.80 12.82
CA GLY A 174 -4.54 4.80 13.87
C GLY A 174 -4.23 3.36 13.46
N LEU A 175 -4.19 3.02 12.17
CA LEU A 175 -3.71 1.71 11.71
C LEU A 175 -2.28 1.45 12.24
N PHE A 176 -1.54 2.53 12.42
CA PHE A 176 -0.20 2.53 13.00
C PHE A 176 -0.05 3.67 14.01
N GLY A 177 -0.61 3.52 15.20
CA GLY A 177 -0.47 4.50 16.30
C GLY A 177 0.99 4.75 16.70
N ASN A 178 1.90 3.85 16.37
CA ASN A 178 3.34 3.99 16.53
C ASN A 178 4.07 3.19 15.46
N VAL A 179 4.61 3.85 14.44
CA VAL A 179 5.42 3.21 13.38
C VAL A 179 6.69 2.54 13.96
N ALA A 180 7.18 3.03 15.08
CA ALA A 180 8.28 2.37 15.81
C ALA A 180 7.91 0.97 16.33
N THR A 181 6.61 0.66 16.45
CA THR A 181 6.09 -0.65 16.86
C THR A 181 5.63 -1.52 15.69
N ILE A 182 5.64 -1.00 14.46
CA ILE A 182 5.52 -1.86 13.29
C ILE A 182 6.94 -2.38 13.03
N GLY A 183 7.29 -3.40 13.73
CA GLY A 183 8.30 -4.31 13.22
C GLY A 183 7.72 -4.85 11.91
N VAL A 184 8.02 -4.21 10.80
CA VAL A 184 7.81 -4.78 9.46
C VAL A 184 8.83 -5.89 9.36
N ASN A 185 8.56 -6.97 10.12
CA ASN A 185 9.55 -7.97 10.46
C ASN A 185 9.60 -9.10 9.45
N ASP A 186 8.69 -9.11 8.48
CA ASP A 186 8.57 -10.21 7.55
C ASP A 186 8.10 -9.74 6.19
N ILE A 187 9.04 -9.26 5.38
CA ILE A 187 8.83 -8.97 3.97
C ILE A 187 9.39 -10.13 3.17
N ARG A 188 8.55 -10.79 2.37
CA ARG A 188 8.90 -11.96 1.57
C ARG A 188 8.59 -11.73 0.10
N PHE A 189 9.55 -12.05 -0.77
CA PHE A 189 9.33 -12.07 -2.20
C PHE A 189 8.17 -13.02 -2.56
N ASN A 190 7.21 -12.52 -3.33
CA ASN A 190 6.05 -13.30 -3.73
C ASN A 190 6.23 -13.86 -5.15
N GLN A 191 6.91 -15.00 -5.23
CA GLN A 191 7.19 -15.67 -6.50
C GLN A 191 5.91 -15.99 -7.29
N ARG A 192 4.83 -16.41 -6.60
CA ARG A 192 3.59 -16.82 -7.25
C ARG A 192 2.91 -15.64 -7.96
N LEU A 193 2.73 -14.51 -7.29
CA LEU A 193 2.14 -13.31 -7.91
C LEU A 193 3.05 -12.74 -8.99
N THR A 194 4.37 -12.75 -8.77
CA THR A 194 5.36 -12.29 -9.75
C THR A 194 5.29 -13.13 -11.02
N ASN A 195 5.36 -14.44 -10.91
CA ASN A 195 5.27 -15.33 -12.07
C ASN A 195 3.95 -15.16 -12.83
N ALA A 196 2.84 -15.09 -12.11
CA ALA A 196 1.52 -14.90 -12.69
C ALA A 196 1.41 -13.57 -13.44
N TYR A 197 1.88 -12.48 -12.85
CA TYR A 197 1.83 -11.15 -13.47
C TYR A 197 2.62 -11.07 -14.77
N TYR A 198 3.81 -11.70 -14.80
CA TYR A 198 4.69 -11.72 -15.97
C TYR A 198 4.45 -12.95 -16.88
N LYS A 199 3.45 -13.77 -16.58
CA LYS A 199 3.08 -14.99 -17.34
C LYS A 199 4.28 -15.93 -17.52
N GLN A 200 5.05 -16.15 -16.46
CA GLN A 200 6.23 -16.98 -16.48
C GLN A 200 6.00 -18.33 -15.77
N SER A 201 6.40 -19.41 -16.43
CA SER A 201 6.38 -20.77 -15.85
C SER A 201 7.62 -21.09 -15.00
N ARG A 202 8.68 -20.31 -15.12
CA ARG A 202 9.92 -20.43 -14.35
C ARG A 202 10.00 -19.33 -13.30
N ASN A 203 10.80 -19.57 -12.26
CA ASN A 203 11.04 -18.56 -11.25
C ASN A 203 11.72 -17.32 -11.84
N VAL A 204 11.16 -16.17 -11.60
CA VAL A 204 11.67 -14.86 -11.99
C VAL A 204 12.31 -14.23 -10.77
N ALA A 205 13.53 -13.76 -10.88
CA ALA A 205 14.18 -13.03 -9.79
C ALA A 205 13.73 -11.57 -9.77
N SER A 206 13.65 -10.99 -8.57
CA SER A 206 13.34 -9.55 -8.39
C SER A 206 14.28 -8.66 -9.19
N ALA A 207 15.59 -8.97 -9.17
CA ALA A 207 16.62 -8.27 -9.92
C ALA A 207 16.35 -8.24 -11.44
N ASP A 208 15.84 -9.34 -12.02
CA ASP A 208 15.55 -9.40 -13.45
C ASP A 208 14.45 -8.43 -13.87
N ILE A 209 13.45 -8.25 -13.00
CA ILE A 209 12.36 -7.28 -13.23
C ILE A 209 12.90 -5.86 -13.10
N ILE A 210 13.65 -5.57 -12.04
CA ILE A 210 14.25 -4.26 -11.78
C ILE A 210 15.19 -3.87 -12.93
N ASN A 211 15.95 -4.82 -13.45
CA ASN A 211 16.82 -4.62 -14.62
C ASN A 211 16.06 -4.50 -15.95
N GLY A 212 14.74 -4.70 -15.96
CA GLY A 212 13.90 -4.51 -17.14
C GLY A 212 13.84 -5.71 -18.09
N LYS A 213 14.24 -6.92 -17.66
CA LYS A 213 14.12 -8.13 -18.46
C LYS A 213 12.66 -8.59 -18.67
N PHE A 214 11.77 -8.16 -17.80
CA PHE A 214 10.34 -8.45 -17.87
C PHE A 214 9.54 -7.16 -17.82
N SER A 215 8.47 -7.09 -18.61
CA SER A 215 7.53 -5.97 -18.66
C SER A 215 6.10 -6.45 -18.75
N ASN A 216 5.17 -5.61 -18.29
CA ASN A 216 3.74 -5.81 -18.44
C ASN A 216 3.08 -4.45 -18.56
N ALA A 217 2.34 -4.23 -19.64
CA ALA A 217 1.65 -2.97 -19.93
C ALA A 217 0.60 -2.59 -18.84
N GLY A 218 0.10 -3.57 -18.09
CA GLY A 218 -0.78 -3.31 -16.94
C GLY A 218 -0.14 -2.44 -15.84
N ALA A 219 1.21 -2.30 -15.84
CA ALA A 219 1.91 -1.42 -14.90
C ALA A 219 2.09 0.03 -15.42
N ASP A 220 1.77 0.32 -16.68
CA ASP A 220 2.15 1.60 -17.31
C ASP A 220 1.48 2.79 -16.63
N SER A 221 0.20 2.68 -16.27
CA SER A 221 -0.52 3.74 -15.54
C SER A 221 0.09 4.02 -14.16
N LEU A 222 0.52 2.99 -13.44
CA LEU A 222 1.17 3.13 -12.13
C LEU A 222 2.55 3.78 -12.27
N LYS A 223 3.36 3.33 -13.24
CA LYS A 223 4.67 3.93 -13.54
C LYS A 223 4.56 5.39 -13.97
N GLN A 224 3.55 5.68 -14.81
CA GLN A 224 3.30 7.05 -15.28
C GLN A 224 2.89 7.98 -14.13
N ALA A 225 2.02 7.53 -13.23
CA ALA A 225 1.62 8.31 -12.06
C ALA A 225 2.83 8.66 -11.18
N LEU A 226 3.69 7.68 -10.90
CA LEU A 226 4.93 7.89 -10.14
C LEU A 226 5.91 8.81 -10.89
N ALA A 227 6.04 8.68 -12.22
CA ALA A 227 6.89 9.53 -13.04
C ALA A 227 6.43 11.00 -13.04
N ASN A 228 5.11 11.24 -13.13
CA ASN A 228 4.54 12.57 -13.06
C ASN A 228 4.84 13.26 -11.71
N ILE A 229 4.72 12.52 -10.60
CA ILE A 229 5.10 13.04 -9.28
C ILE A 229 6.59 13.37 -9.25
N SER A 230 7.44 12.46 -9.74
CA SER A 230 8.90 12.62 -9.74
C SER A 230 9.40 13.79 -10.59
N SER A 231 8.68 14.13 -11.67
CA SER A 231 9.00 15.26 -12.55
C SER A 231 8.43 16.60 -12.06
N GLY A 232 7.67 16.60 -10.97
CA GLY A 232 6.97 17.79 -10.48
C GLY A 232 5.79 18.24 -11.34
N SER A 233 5.41 17.44 -12.36
CA SER A 233 4.26 17.69 -13.22
C SER A 233 2.98 17.25 -12.51
N ALA A 234 2.45 18.08 -11.60
CA ALA A 234 1.13 17.86 -11.03
C ALA A 234 0.09 17.87 -12.15
N SER A 235 -0.79 16.87 -12.20
CA SER A 235 -1.96 16.89 -13.07
C SER A 235 -2.91 18.00 -12.60
N GLY A 236 -2.66 19.22 -13.03
CA GLY A 236 -3.59 20.33 -12.91
C GLY A 236 -4.79 20.01 -13.76
N SER A 237 -5.95 19.76 -13.14
CA SER A 237 -7.22 19.78 -13.83
C SER A 237 -7.42 21.21 -14.40
N SER A 238 -7.17 21.39 -15.67
CA SER A 238 -7.51 22.61 -16.39
C SER A 238 -9.03 22.68 -16.50
N THR A 239 -9.67 23.27 -15.51
CA THR A 239 -11.03 23.80 -15.66
C THR A 239 -10.88 25.05 -16.52
N GLY A 240 -11.03 24.89 -17.83
CA GLY A 240 -11.06 25.98 -18.78
C GLY A 240 -12.25 26.87 -18.49
N LYS A 241 -12.00 28.00 -17.84
CA LYS A 241 -12.94 29.10 -17.75
C LYS A 241 -12.81 29.88 -19.05
N SER A 242 -13.68 29.61 -20.02
CA SER A 242 -13.85 30.47 -21.19
C SER A 242 -14.53 31.76 -20.74
N GLU A 243 -13.76 32.82 -20.59
CA GLU A 243 -14.30 34.17 -20.50
C GLU A 243 -14.75 34.60 -21.91
N SER A 244 -16.04 34.59 -22.13
CA SER A 244 -16.64 35.24 -23.28
C SER A 244 -16.60 36.75 -23.05
N ASN A 245 -15.67 37.39 -23.73
CA ASN A 245 -15.62 38.84 -23.84
C ASN A 245 -16.74 39.29 -24.81
N GLN A 246 -17.81 39.81 -24.28
CA GLN A 246 -18.88 40.45 -25.08
C GLN A 246 -18.68 41.96 -25.06
N GLU A 247 -18.02 42.42 -26.08
CA GLU A 247 -17.87 43.82 -26.39
C GLU A 247 -19.22 44.44 -26.75
N ARG A 248 -19.66 45.42 -25.99
CA ARG A 248 -20.83 46.28 -26.36
C ARG A 248 -20.34 47.50 -27.13
N ARG A 249 -20.92 47.61 -28.30
CA ARG A 249 -21.21 48.90 -28.92
C ARG A 249 -22.69 49.18 -28.85
#